data_1f6a6b339cb4a1fc70f29c291b181836
#
_entry.id   1f6a6b339cb4a1fc70f29c291b181836
#
_cell.length_a   1.000
_cell.length_b   1.000
_cell.length_c   1.000
_cell.angle_alpha   90.00
_cell.angle_beta   90.00
_cell.angle_gamma   90.00
#
_symmetry.space_group_name_H-M   'P 1'
#
loop_
_entity.id
_entity.type
_entity.pdbx_description
1 polymer ?
#
loop_
_entity_poly.entity_id
_entity_poly.type
_entity_poly.pdbx_seq_one_letter_code
_entity_poly.pdbx_strand_id
1 'polypeptide(L)'
;MRIAAVDVELISLPAVTPPFAWRRGLLGSAQARTTAVLRITTEEGAVGEAYHEWSGPMLDDIVDRVLRQELVGQLADRREWLWHRLWELDRTEEFPIWLIGVVDVALWDLEGRVLGVPVHRLLGTYRESIPAYASTVTFSTAEEYLDVADQCLELGFSAIKLHAWGDARADADLCQRLRSHVGPDVDLMYDGTAGFDLPSAVYLGDALAEAGYRWYEEPMREFSVTAYRWLAERVEVPLLVGETSDGSHLNTADFIASGCATYVRTSANHRGGITGAMRIAHLADSFRLRAEVHGPTEPAVHLCMAIPNSTYYESLVKSNPVAREPRVGPDGLVHAPTDPGIALPDVVHEARSASHA
;
A
#
# COMPACT_ATOMS: atom_id res chain seq x y z
N MET A 1 -8.34 27.43 7.51
CA MET A 1 -7.41 27.28 8.66
C MET A 1 -5.98 27.49 8.16
N ARG A 2 -5.18 28.30 8.88
CA ARG A 2 -3.79 28.54 8.50
C ARG A 2 -2.85 27.61 9.30
N ILE A 3 -1.89 27.03 8.64
CA ILE A 3 -0.89 26.15 9.28
C ILE A 3 0.03 27.00 10.15
N ALA A 4 0.09 26.70 11.45
CA ALA A 4 0.94 27.38 12.43
C ALA A 4 2.24 26.61 12.71
N ALA A 5 2.20 25.29 12.70
CA ALA A 5 3.36 24.44 12.96
C ALA A 5 3.31 23.13 12.16
N VAL A 6 4.50 22.60 11.88
CA VAL A 6 4.73 21.27 11.28
C VAL A 6 5.84 20.61 12.09
N ASP A 7 5.53 19.52 12.77
CA ASP A 7 6.43 18.84 13.69
C ASP A 7 6.48 17.32 13.35
N VAL A 8 7.58 16.69 13.76
CA VAL A 8 7.79 15.24 13.62
C VAL A 8 8.04 14.63 14.97
N GLU A 9 7.29 13.58 15.30
CA GLU A 9 7.51 12.73 16.46
C GLU A 9 8.16 11.43 16.00
N LEU A 10 9.40 11.18 16.44
CA LEU A 10 10.12 9.96 16.14
C LEU A 10 9.71 8.84 17.11
N ILE A 11 9.41 7.66 16.58
CA ILE A 11 8.98 6.49 17.34
C ILE A 11 9.92 5.33 17.04
N SER A 12 10.58 4.83 18.08
CA SER A 12 11.45 3.65 17.97
C SER A 12 10.61 2.38 18.10
N LEU A 13 10.68 1.54 17.10
CA LEU A 13 10.03 0.23 17.09
C LEU A 13 11.06 -0.90 17.22
N PRO A 14 10.75 -1.95 18.01
CA PRO A 14 11.59 -3.13 18.08
C PRO A 14 11.64 -3.85 16.73
N ALA A 15 12.61 -4.76 16.59
CA ALA A 15 12.63 -5.69 15.47
C ALA A 15 11.37 -6.57 15.48
N VAL A 16 10.84 -6.84 14.31
CA VAL A 16 9.72 -7.78 14.15
C VAL A 16 10.20 -9.20 14.40
N THR A 17 9.48 -9.92 15.24
CA THR A 17 9.83 -11.31 15.60
C THR A 17 8.62 -12.23 15.36
N PRO A 18 8.78 -13.30 14.57
CA PRO A 18 9.96 -13.64 13.77
C PRO A 18 10.22 -12.64 12.62
N PRO A 19 11.47 -12.50 12.16
CA PRO A 19 11.77 -11.70 10.97
C PRO A 19 11.15 -12.37 9.75
N PHE A 20 10.73 -11.57 8.78
CA PHE A 20 10.13 -12.07 7.54
C PHE A 20 10.85 -11.48 6.31
N ALA A 21 10.60 -12.06 5.14
CA ALA A 21 11.10 -11.59 3.87
C ALA A 21 9.96 -11.49 2.84
N TRP A 22 10.11 -10.59 1.87
CA TRP A 22 9.23 -10.49 0.72
C TRP A 22 9.62 -11.46 -0.42
N ARG A 23 10.89 -11.84 -0.47
CA ARG A 23 11.51 -12.91 -1.27
C ARG A 23 12.89 -13.20 -0.72
N ARG A 24 13.54 -14.26 -1.18
CA ARG A 24 14.93 -14.53 -0.79
C ARG A 24 15.84 -13.34 -1.12
N GLY A 25 16.62 -12.92 -0.13
CA GLY A 25 17.53 -11.78 -0.25
C GLY A 25 16.88 -10.39 -0.09
N LEU A 26 15.56 -10.31 0.10
CA LEU A 26 14.85 -9.05 0.38
C LEU A 26 14.10 -9.16 1.70
N LEU A 27 14.74 -8.71 2.77
CA LEU A 27 14.14 -8.72 4.11
C LEU A 27 13.07 -7.64 4.23
N GLY A 28 11.91 -8.02 4.74
CA GLY A 28 10.81 -7.11 5.04
C GLY A 28 11.05 -6.31 6.32
N SER A 29 11.46 -6.99 7.38
CA SER A 29 11.72 -6.33 8.67
C SER A 29 12.53 -7.26 9.59
N ALA A 30 13.84 -7.09 9.61
CA ALA A 30 14.74 -7.87 10.47
C ALA A 30 15.38 -7.04 11.60
N GLN A 31 15.26 -5.71 11.58
CA GLN A 31 15.93 -4.81 12.52
C GLN A 31 14.95 -3.86 13.20
N ALA A 32 15.34 -3.39 14.39
CA ALA A 32 14.67 -2.25 15.01
C ALA A 32 14.76 -1.04 14.08
N ARG A 33 13.67 -0.27 14.01
CA ARG A 33 13.57 0.89 13.12
C ARG A 33 12.99 2.10 13.84
N THR A 34 13.28 3.27 13.34
CA THR A 34 12.64 4.51 13.78
C THR A 34 11.63 4.94 12.72
N THR A 35 10.37 4.99 13.12
CA THR A 35 9.24 5.50 12.35
C THR A 35 8.94 6.93 12.78
N ALA A 36 7.93 7.56 12.17
CA ALA A 36 7.56 8.92 12.54
C ALA A 36 6.05 9.16 12.45
N VAL A 37 5.58 10.12 13.22
CA VAL A 37 4.28 10.78 13.04
C VAL A 37 4.54 12.23 12.64
N LEU A 38 4.08 12.61 11.45
CA LEU A 38 4.00 14.02 11.05
C LEU A 38 2.76 14.63 11.69
N ARG A 39 2.93 15.82 12.29
CA ARG A 39 1.84 16.60 12.89
C ARG A 39 1.77 17.98 12.25
N ILE A 40 0.60 18.36 11.76
CA ILE A 40 0.28 19.69 11.25
C ILE A 40 -0.71 20.34 12.21
N THR A 41 -0.32 21.49 12.78
CA THR A 41 -1.16 22.25 13.72
C THR A 41 -1.56 23.57 13.07
N THR A 42 -2.83 23.98 13.20
CA THR A 42 -3.34 25.25 12.69
C THR A 42 -3.30 26.34 13.77
N GLU A 43 -3.45 27.63 13.34
CA GLU A 43 -3.54 28.78 14.25
C GLU A 43 -4.72 28.65 15.25
N GLU A 44 -5.78 27.95 14.85
CA GLU A 44 -6.96 27.68 15.68
C GLU A 44 -6.76 26.46 16.62
N GLY A 45 -5.60 25.80 16.55
CA GLY A 45 -5.26 24.66 17.40
C GLY A 45 -5.78 23.30 16.90
N ALA A 46 -6.36 23.23 15.71
CA ALA A 46 -6.71 21.96 15.10
C ALA A 46 -5.45 21.21 14.64
N VAL A 47 -5.46 19.88 14.79
CA VAL A 47 -4.31 19.00 14.51
C VAL A 47 -4.70 17.91 13.54
N GLY A 48 -3.86 17.72 12.53
CA GLY A 48 -3.87 16.55 11.65
C GLY A 48 -2.57 15.77 11.77
N GLU A 49 -2.67 14.45 11.73
CA GLU A 49 -1.53 13.55 11.92
C GLU A 49 -1.44 12.52 10.80
N ALA A 50 -0.21 12.12 10.45
CA ALA A 50 0.03 11.01 9.55
C ALA A 50 1.20 10.16 10.04
N TYR A 51 0.99 8.86 10.12
CA TYR A 51 2.05 7.90 10.44
C TYR A 51 2.85 7.54 9.20
N HIS A 52 4.18 7.53 9.34
CA HIS A 52 5.11 7.07 8.33
C HIS A 52 5.96 5.92 8.86
N GLU A 53 5.80 4.76 8.26
CA GLU A 53 6.39 3.51 8.75
C GLU A 53 7.91 3.38 8.51
N TRP A 54 8.44 4.07 7.48
CA TRP A 54 9.81 3.95 7.04
C TRP A 54 10.57 5.26 7.19
N SER A 55 11.87 5.17 7.51
CA SER A 55 12.77 6.32 7.44
C SER A 55 12.30 7.56 8.23
N GLY A 56 11.84 7.38 9.46
CA GLY A 56 11.45 8.50 10.34
C GLY A 56 12.48 9.62 10.42
N PRO A 57 13.80 9.33 10.61
CA PRO A 57 14.82 10.37 10.62
C PRO A 57 14.96 11.16 9.30
N MET A 58 14.67 10.54 8.15
CA MET A 58 14.65 11.26 6.87
C MET A 58 13.47 12.23 6.81
N LEU A 59 12.29 11.82 7.29
CA LEU A 59 11.13 12.71 7.35
C LEU A 59 11.42 13.92 8.25
N ASP A 60 12.01 13.69 9.42
CA ASP A 60 12.39 14.76 10.37
C ASP A 60 13.36 15.76 9.74
N ASP A 61 14.44 15.29 9.12
CA ASP A 61 15.42 16.13 8.44
C ASP A 61 14.81 16.98 7.32
N ILE A 62 13.94 16.39 6.48
CA ILE A 62 13.32 17.13 5.38
C ILE A 62 12.26 18.10 5.89
N VAL A 63 11.51 17.77 6.94
CA VAL A 63 10.59 18.71 7.57
C VAL A 63 11.33 19.93 8.07
N ASP A 64 12.46 19.74 8.76
CA ASP A 64 13.25 20.84 9.30
C ASP A 64 13.88 21.73 8.22
N ARG A 65 14.44 21.12 7.18
CA ARG A 65 15.17 21.87 6.15
C ARG A 65 14.26 22.51 5.10
N VAL A 66 13.12 21.89 4.77
CA VAL A 66 12.32 22.27 3.61
C VAL A 66 10.84 22.46 3.96
N LEU A 67 10.16 21.43 4.45
CA LEU A 67 8.70 21.42 4.48
C LEU A 67 8.12 22.45 5.46
N ARG A 68 8.76 22.69 6.61
CA ARG A 68 8.29 23.66 7.58
C ARG A 68 8.20 25.07 6.98
N GLN A 69 9.19 25.47 6.20
CA GLN A 69 9.21 26.80 5.55
C GLN A 69 8.14 26.93 4.46
N GLU A 70 7.86 25.84 3.75
CA GLU A 70 6.90 25.83 2.65
C GLU A 70 5.44 25.72 3.13
N LEU A 71 5.20 25.05 4.26
CA LEU A 71 3.86 24.76 4.76
C LEU A 71 3.35 25.78 5.78
N VAL A 72 4.20 26.26 6.69
CA VAL A 72 3.78 27.23 7.71
C VAL A 72 3.31 28.53 7.06
N GLY A 73 2.15 29.03 7.53
CA GLY A 73 1.47 30.20 6.96
C GLY A 73 0.58 29.90 5.75
N GLN A 74 0.62 28.71 5.18
CA GLN A 74 -0.30 28.32 4.11
C GLN A 74 -1.69 27.94 4.66
N LEU A 75 -2.70 27.93 3.78
CA LEU A 75 -4.02 27.46 4.12
C LEU A 75 -4.10 25.94 3.94
N ALA A 76 -4.46 25.22 5.00
CA ALA A 76 -4.49 23.75 5.02
C ALA A 76 -5.52 23.15 4.06
N ASP A 77 -6.59 23.89 3.74
CA ASP A 77 -7.63 23.48 2.78
C ASP A 77 -7.22 23.62 1.31
N ARG A 78 -6.06 24.22 1.02
CA ARG A 78 -5.49 24.29 -0.33
C ARG A 78 -4.69 23.03 -0.69
N ARG A 79 -5.19 21.85 -0.37
CA ARG A 79 -4.50 20.55 -0.56
C ARG A 79 -3.97 20.36 -1.97
N GLU A 80 -4.76 20.66 -3.00
CA GLU A 80 -4.33 20.56 -4.40
C GLU A 80 -3.11 21.44 -4.70
N TRP A 81 -3.12 22.69 -4.22
CA TRP A 81 -2.00 23.60 -4.40
C TRP A 81 -0.77 23.12 -3.62
N LEU A 82 -0.94 22.67 -2.37
CA LEU A 82 0.13 22.14 -1.54
C LEU A 82 0.74 20.89 -2.17
N TRP A 83 -0.08 19.97 -2.67
CA TRP A 83 0.37 18.78 -3.37
C TRP A 83 1.24 19.12 -4.59
N HIS A 84 0.80 20.06 -5.44
CA HIS A 84 1.56 20.51 -6.60
C HIS A 84 2.83 21.25 -6.20
N ARG A 85 2.76 22.05 -5.14
CA ARG A 85 3.94 22.77 -4.64
C ARG A 85 5.03 21.80 -4.16
N LEU A 86 4.66 20.76 -3.41
CA LEU A 86 5.59 19.73 -2.97
C LEU A 86 6.15 18.93 -4.16
N TRP A 87 5.33 18.66 -5.16
CA TRP A 87 5.76 18.04 -6.40
C TRP A 87 6.81 18.89 -7.16
N GLU A 88 6.64 20.21 -7.19
CA GLU A 88 7.64 21.11 -7.79
C GLU A 88 8.96 21.14 -7.00
N LEU A 89 8.89 21.10 -5.66
CA LEU A 89 10.06 21.07 -4.80
C LEU A 89 10.92 19.83 -4.99
N ASP A 90 10.33 18.70 -5.30
CA ASP A 90 11.07 17.48 -5.63
C ASP A 90 12.10 17.70 -6.74
N ARG A 91 11.82 18.60 -7.66
CA ARG A 91 12.74 18.97 -8.76
C ARG A 91 14.10 19.49 -8.28
N THR A 92 14.16 20.10 -7.09
CA THR A 92 15.38 20.69 -6.50
C THR A 92 15.88 19.95 -5.27
N GLU A 93 14.99 19.32 -4.52
CA GLU A 93 15.30 18.63 -3.27
C GLU A 93 15.47 17.11 -3.43
N GLU A 94 15.01 16.55 -4.56
CA GLU A 94 15.14 15.13 -4.90
C GLU A 94 14.64 14.19 -3.77
N PHE A 95 13.50 14.51 -3.18
CA PHE A 95 12.92 13.68 -2.14
C PHE A 95 11.91 12.66 -2.69
N PRO A 96 11.73 11.51 -2.03
CA PRO A 96 10.84 10.47 -2.53
C PRO A 96 9.37 10.87 -2.45
N ILE A 97 8.57 10.39 -3.38
CA ILE A 97 7.13 10.72 -3.50
C ILE A 97 6.30 10.40 -2.24
N TRP A 98 6.72 9.43 -1.43
CA TRP A 98 6.03 9.14 -0.18
C TRP A 98 5.99 10.33 0.78
N LEU A 99 6.95 11.25 0.66
CA LEU A 99 7.01 12.47 1.46
C LEU A 99 5.80 13.40 1.17
N ILE A 100 5.43 13.54 -0.10
CA ILE A 100 4.21 14.24 -0.49
C ILE A 100 3.00 13.53 0.13
N GLY A 101 3.04 12.19 0.11
CA GLY A 101 1.99 11.36 0.67
C GLY A 101 1.74 11.58 2.15
N VAL A 102 2.79 11.64 2.98
CA VAL A 102 2.61 11.81 4.42
C VAL A 102 2.05 13.19 4.78
N VAL A 103 2.45 14.24 4.06
CA VAL A 103 1.87 15.59 4.24
C VAL A 103 0.41 15.60 3.80
N ASP A 104 0.10 15.02 2.66
CA ASP A 104 -1.27 14.95 2.14
C ASP A 104 -2.22 14.19 3.08
N VAL A 105 -1.78 13.05 3.62
CA VAL A 105 -2.56 12.28 4.61
C VAL A 105 -2.83 13.09 5.86
N ALA A 106 -1.84 13.82 6.40
CA ALA A 106 -2.04 14.68 7.58
C ALA A 106 -3.04 15.81 7.31
N LEU A 107 -3.05 16.38 6.10
CA LEU A 107 -4.02 17.41 5.71
C LEU A 107 -5.43 16.85 5.55
N TRP A 108 -5.59 15.63 5.04
CA TRP A 108 -6.88 14.94 4.98
C TRP A 108 -7.39 14.57 6.36
N ASP A 109 -6.50 14.09 7.25
CA ASP A 109 -6.84 13.80 8.64
C ASP A 109 -7.32 15.06 9.37
N LEU A 110 -6.58 16.17 9.22
CA LEU A 110 -6.95 17.47 9.77
C LEU A 110 -8.38 17.87 9.37
N GLU A 111 -8.70 17.80 8.09
CA GLU A 111 -10.03 18.18 7.61
C GLU A 111 -11.13 17.27 8.14
N GLY A 112 -10.89 15.95 8.14
CA GLY A 112 -11.82 14.98 8.70
C GLY A 112 -12.12 15.25 10.17
N ARG A 113 -11.09 15.52 10.97
CA ARG A 113 -11.24 15.87 12.39
C ARG A 113 -12.00 17.17 12.59
N VAL A 114 -11.68 18.21 11.83
CA VAL A 114 -12.35 19.52 11.93
C VAL A 114 -13.84 19.41 11.55
N LEU A 115 -14.17 18.65 10.53
CA LEU A 115 -15.55 18.45 10.08
C LEU A 115 -16.29 17.36 10.89
N GLY A 116 -15.61 16.64 11.79
CA GLY A 116 -16.21 15.59 12.61
C GLY A 116 -16.62 14.35 11.82
N VAL A 117 -15.95 14.03 10.69
CA VAL A 117 -16.26 12.89 9.85
C VAL A 117 -15.01 12.08 9.46
N PRO A 118 -15.14 10.76 9.24
CA PRO A 118 -14.04 9.97 8.69
C PRO A 118 -13.73 10.36 7.24
N VAL A 119 -12.46 10.23 6.84
CA VAL A 119 -12.00 10.73 5.53
C VAL A 119 -12.69 10.05 4.34
N HIS A 120 -13.06 8.76 4.43
CA HIS A 120 -13.80 8.12 3.34
C HIS A 120 -15.12 8.84 3.00
N ARG A 121 -15.76 9.52 3.97
CA ARG A 121 -16.97 10.33 3.72
C ARG A 121 -16.65 11.60 2.94
N LEU A 122 -15.51 12.21 3.19
CA LEU A 122 -15.05 13.38 2.40
C LEU A 122 -14.75 12.98 0.96
N LEU A 123 -14.29 11.75 0.74
CA LEU A 123 -13.99 11.19 -0.58
C LEU A 123 -15.26 10.72 -1.33
N GLY A 124 -16.42 10.67 -0.67
CA GLY A 124 -17.66 10.16 -1.23
C GLY A 124 -17.76 8.65 -1.13
N THR A 125 -18.04 8.14 0.05
CA THR A 125 -18.18 6.71 0.36
C THR A 125 -18.93 5.93 -0.72
N TYR A 126 -18.30 4.90 -1.28
CA TYR A 126 -18.91 3.98 -2.24
C TYR A 126 -19.48 2.73 -1.57
N ARG A 127 -18.80 2.25 -0.51
CA ARG A 127 -19.21 1.03 0.23
C ARG A 127 -18.94 1.16 1.73
N GLU A 128 -19.61 0.31 2.52
CA GLU A 128 -19.46 0.26 3.98
C GLU A 128 -18.57 -0.91 4.44
N SER A 129 -18.23 -1.82 3.55
CA SER A 129 -17.29 -2.92 3.79
C SER A 129 -16.69 -3.44 2.49
N ILE A 130 -15.54 -4.12 2.60
CA ILE A 130 -14.82 -4.73 1.48
C ILE A 130 -14.20 -6.04 1.94
N PRO A 131 -14.18 -7.11 1.12
CA PRO A 131 -13.45 -8.34 1.46
C PRO A 131 -11.95 -8.08 1.52
N ALA A 132 -11.28 -8.81 2.44
CA ALA A 132 -9.82 -8.81 2.51
C ALA A 132 -9.23 -10.00 1.77
N TYR A 133 -8.02 -9.82 1.20
CA TYR A 133 -7.18 -10.95 0.82
C TYR A 133 -6.02 -11.12 1.79
N ALA A 134 -5.57 -12.36 1.98
CA ALA A 134 -4.39 -12.69 2.77
C ALA A 134 -3.12 -12.49 1.93
N SER A 135 -2.31 -11.47 2.23
CA SER A 135 -1.03 -11.20 1.59
C SER A 135 0.07 -11.87 2.41
N THR A 136 0.61 -13.00 1.93
CA THR A 136 1.61 -13.77 2.68
C THR A 136 3.00 -13.16 2.52
N VAL A 137 3.82 -13.31 3.54
CA VAL A 137 5.28 -13.15 3.43
C VAL A 137 5.91 -14.44 2.86
N THR A 138 7.23 -14.44 2.65
CA THR A 138 7.95 -15.62 2.20
C THR A 138 8.07 -16.65 3.33
N PHE A 139 7.57 -17.86 3.11
CA PHE A 139 7.76 -19.03 3.97
C PHE A 139 8.85 -19.95 3.45
N SER A 140 9.32 -20.88 4.29
CA SER A 140 10.51 -21.71 3.98
C SER A 140 10.20 -22.83 2.98
N THR A 141 9.01 -23.45 3.07
CA THR A 141 8.63 -24.63 2.28
C THR A 141 7.26 -24.47 1.65
N ALA A 142 6.99 -25.25 0.61
CA ALA A 142 5.67 -25.27 -0.01
C ALA A 142 4.58 -25.76 0.96
N GLU A 143 4.92 -26.71 1.82
CA GLU A 143 4.02 -27.26 2.85
C GLU A 143 3.58 -26.17 3.83
N GLU A 144 4.47 -25.25 4.22
CA GLU A 144 4.11 -24.08 5.05
C GLU A 144 3.12 -23.17 4.33
N TYR A 145 3.30 -22.92 3.02
CA TYR A 145 2.33 -22.12 2.26
C TYR A 145 0.95 -22.77 2.20
N LEU A 146 0.87 -24.10 2.02
CA LEU A 146 -0.40 -24.82 2.00
C LEU A 146 -1.09 -24.78 3.37
N ASP A 147 -0.35 -25.00 4.46
CA ASP A 147 -0.84 -24.89 5.83
C ASP A 147 -1.35 -23.48 6.17
N VAL A 148 -0.59 -22.44 5.77
CA VAL A 148 -1.01 -21.05 5.94
C VAL A 148 -2.27 -20.74 5.11
N ALA A 149 -2.38 -21.29 3.90
CA ALA A 149 -3.57 -21.09 3.07
C ALA A 149 -4.81 -21.70 3.74
N ASP A 150 -4.73 -22.94 4.28
CA ASP A 150 -5.82 -23.54 5.02
C ASP A 150 -6.26 -22.67 6.21
N GLN A 151 -5.31 -22.19 7.01
CA GLN A 151 -5.60 -21.28 8.12
C GLN A 151 -6.26 -19.97 7.65
N CYS A 152 -5.80 -19.39 6.53
CA CYS A 152 -6.42 -18.19 5.97
C CYS A 152 -7.87 -18.43 5.56
N LEU A 153 -8.17 -19.56 4.90
CA LEU A 153 -9.53 -19.92 4.53
C LEU A 153 -10.43 -20.15 5.76
N GLU A 154 -9.92 -20.81 6.80
CA GLU A 154 -10.63 -20.98 8.08
C GLU A 154 -10.90 -19.63 8.79
N LEU A 155 -10.04 -18.64 8.59
CA LEU A 155 -10.20 -17.28 9.10
C LEU A 155 -11.16 -16.42 8.26
N GLY A 156 -11.71 -16.95 7.17
CA GLY A 156 -12.71 -16.29 6.34
C GLY A 156 -12.16 -15.53 5.14
N PHE A 157 -10.85 -15.60 4.85
CA PHE A 157 -10.32 -15.05 3.60
C PHE A 157 -10.79 -15.86 2.41
N SER A 158 -11.18 -15.18 1.33
CA SER A 158 -11.58 -15.81 0.06
C SER A 158 -10.52 -15.65 -1.05
N ALA A 159 -9.42 -14.97 -0.73
CA ALA A 159 -8.35 -14.67 -1.67
C ALA A 159 -6.99 -14.66 -0.97
N ILE A 160 -5.94 -15.11 -1.67
CA ILE A 160 -4.58 -15.24 -1.13
C ILE A 160 -3.58 -14.70 -2.16
N LYS A 161 -2.70 -13.79 -1.72
CA LYS A 161 -1.55 -13.31 -2.51
C LYS A 161 -0.26 -13.93 -1.96
N LEU A 162 0.54 -14.49 -2.84
CA LEU A 162 1.84 -15.05 -2.51
C LEU A 162 2.97 -14.03 -2.72
N HIS A 163 3.86 -13.92 -1.72
CA HIS A 163 5.25 -13.54 -1.89
C HIS A 163 6.08 -14.82 -1.72
N ALA A 164 6.72 -15.28 -2.78
CA ALA A 164 7.44 -16.55 -2.73
C ALA A 164 8.97 -16.37 -2.68
N TRP A 165 9.72 -17.27 -3.28
CA TRP A 165 11.18 -17.30 -3.06
C TRP A 165 11.97 -16.40 -4.02
N GLY A 166 11.36 -15.94 -5.13
CA GLY A 166 12.04 -15.22 -6.20
C GLY A 166 12.85 -16.14 -7.11
N ASP A 167 12.45 -17.41 -7.19
CA ASP A 167 12.94 -18.41 -8.14
C ASP A 167 11.79 -18.83 -9.04
N ALA A 168 11.81 -18.37 -10.30
CA ALA A 168 10.67 -18.54 -11.20
C ALA A 168 10.21 -20.00 -11.38
N ARG A 169 11.12 -21.00 -11.30
CA ARG A 169 10.76 -22.42 -11.44
C ARG A 169 10.15 -22.99 -10.17
N ALA A 170 10.77 -22.70 -9.03
CA ALA A 170 10.26 -23.14 -7.73
C ALA A 170 8.92 -22.47 -7.42
N ASP A 171 8.81 -21.18 -7.76
CA ASP A 171 7.60 -20.38 -7.54
C ASP A 171 6.44 -20.86 -8.45
N ALA A 172 6.73 -21.25 -9.70
CA ALA A 172 5.74 -21.83 -10.59
C ALA A 172 5.17 -23.17 -10.05
N ASP A 173 6.04 -24.05 -9.55
CA ASP A 173 5.62 -25.31 -8.90
C ASP A 173 4.75 -25.04 -7.67
N LEU A 174 5.17 -24.10 -6.81
CA LEU A 174 4.39 -23.67 -5.64
C LEU A 174 2.99 -23.17 -6.06
N CYS A 175 2.93 -22.32 -7.08
CA CYS A 175 1.67 -21.72 -7.52
C CYS A 175 0.68 -22.78 -8.06
N GLN A 176 1.17 -23.76 -8.81
CA GLN A 176 0.34 -24.89 -9.30
C GLN A 176 -0.12 -25.78 -8.15
N ARG A 177 0.78 -26.09 -7.21
CA ARG A 177 0.44 -26.86 -6.01
C ARG A 177 -0.60 -26.16 -5.15
N LEU A 178 -0.44 -24.85 -4.91
CA LEU A 178 -1.41 -24.07 -4.14
C LEU A 178 -2.79 -24.06 -4.83
N ARG A 179 -2.85 -23.82 -6.16
CA ARG A 179 -4.11 -23.87 -6.90
C ARG A 179 -4.77 -25.24 -6.77
N SER A 180 -4.01 -26.33 -6.91
CA SER A 180 -4.53 -27.68 -6.76
C SER A 180 -5.04 -27.97 -5.34
N HIS A 181 -4.43 -27.33 -4.33
CA HIS A 181 -4.78 -27.51 -2.92
C HIS A 181 -6.05 -26.76 -2.53
N VAL A 182 -6.14 -25.46 -2.86
CA VAL A 182 -7.29 -24.61 -2.45
C VAL A 182 -8.50 -24.71 -3.38
N GLY A 183 -8.35 -25.35 -4.55
CA GLY A 183 -9.43 -25.46 -5.52
C GLY A 183 -9.65 -24.21 -6.39
N PRO A 184 -10.64 -24.23 -7.28
CA PRO A 184 -10.84 -23.19 -8.30
C PRO A 184 -11.53 -21.92 -7.77
N ASP A 185 -12.20 -21.97 -6.62
CA ASP A 185 -13.08 -20.90 -6.12
C ASP A 185 -12.33 -19.83 -5.31
N VAL A 186 -11.06 -20.07 -4.94
CA VAL A 186 -10.22 -19.13 -4.21
C VAL A 186 -9.49 -18.23 -5.20
N ASP A 187 -9.61 -16.92 -5.06
CA ASP A 187 -8.82 -15.97 -5.85
C ASP A 187 -7.35 -16.05 -5.41
N LEU A 188 -6.47 -16.40 -6.34
CA LEU A 188 -5.02 -16.44 -6.10
C LEU A 188 -4.32 -15.31 -6.85
N MET A 189 -3.35 -14.67 -6.18
CA MET A 189 -2.52 -13.62 -6.72
C MET A 189 -1.05 -13.90 -6.42
N TYR A 190 -0.17 -13.36 -7.25
CA TYR A 190 1.27 -13.50 -7.05
C TYR A 190 1.96 -12.15 -7.14
N ASP A 191 2.87 -11.89 -6.20
CA ASP A 191 3.70 -10.70 -6.15
C ASP A 191 5.17 -11.08 -6.32
N GLY A 192 5.78 -10.61 -7.40
CA GLY A 192 7.17 -10.87 -7.75
C GLY A 192 8.17 -10.01 -6.98
N THR A 193 7.71 -8.99 -6.28
CA THR A 193 8.54 -8.03 -5.53
C THR A 193 9.75 -7.54 -6.36
N ALA A 194 9.49 -7.23 -7.63
CA ALA A 194 10.46 -6.76 -8.63
C ALA A 194 11.73 -7.65 -8.76
N GLY A 195 11.57 -8.96 -8.57
CA GLY A 195 12.68 -9.90 -8.44
C GLY A 195 13.17 -10.55 -9.72
N PHE A 196 12.39 -10.51 -10.82
CA PHE A 196 12.66 -11.27 -12.03
C PHE A 196 13.27 -10.43 -13.15
N ASP A 197 13.99 -11.08 -14.04
CA ASP A 197 14.28 -10.61 -15.39
C ASP A 197 13.12 -11.00 -16.34
N LEU A 198 13.12 -10.47 -17.57
CA LEU A 198 12.06 -10.73 -18.52
C LEU A 198 11.85 -12.23 -18.84
N PRO A 199 12.90 -13.06 -19.10
CA PRO A 199 12.71 -14.49 -19.32
C PRO A 199 12.09 -15.23 -18.15
N SER A 200 12.53 -14.93 -16.92
CA SER A 200 11.98 -15.53 -15.69
C SER A 200 10.54 -15.07 -15.43
N ALA A 201 10.25 -13.78 -15.67
CA ALA A 201 8.91 -13.22 -15.54
C ALA A 201 7.92 -13.86 -16.54
N VAL A 202 8.34 -14.11 -17.78
CA VAL A 202 7.52 -14.84 -18.78
C VAL A 202 7.27 -16.27 -18.32
N TYR A 203 8.31 -17.01 -17.92
CA TYR A 203 8.18 -18.40 -17.48
C TYR A 203 7.16 -18.55 -16.33
N LEU A 204 7.28 -17.70 -15.31
CA LEU A 204 6.36 -17.71 -14.18
C LEU A 204 4.95 -17.23 -14.60
N GLY A 205 4.88 -16.21 -15.46
CA GLY A 205 3.62 -15.68 -15.96
C GLY A 205 2.77 -16.72 -16.69
N ASP A 206 3.41 -17.58 -17.49
CA ASP A 206 2.74 -18.72 -18.16
C ASP A 206 2.14 -19.70 -17.12
N ALA A 207 2.92 -20.06 -16.09
CA ALA A 207 2.44 -20.94 -15.02
C ALA A 207 1.29 -20.33 -14.19
N LEU A 208 1.34 -19.02 -13.94
CA LEU A 208 0.28 -18.30 -13.26
C LEU A 208 -1.01 -18.25 -14.09
N ALA A 209 -0.89 -18.04 -15.41
CA ALA A 209 -2.02 -18.07 -16.32
C ALA A 209 -2.68 -19.46 -16.34
N GLU A 210 -1.89 -20.54 -16.49
CA GLU A 210 -2.39 -21.94 -16.44
C GLU A 210 -3.08 -22.26 -15.11
N ALA A 211 -2.56 -21.74 -13.98
CA ALA A 211 -3.14 -21.91 -12.66
C ALA A 211 -4.31 -20.94 -12.36
N GLY A 212 -4.69 -20.09 -13.29
CA GLY A 212 -5.81 -19.16 -13.15
C GLY A 212 -5.61 -18.12 -12.05
N TYR A 213 -4.40 -17.56 -11.93
CA TYR A 213 -4.11 -16.46 -11.02
C TYR A 213 -4.77 -15.17 -11.49
N ARG A 214 -5.29 -14.41 -10.54
CA ARG A 214 -6.04 -13.18 -10.81
C ARG A 214 -5.17 -12.05 -11.32
N TRP A 215 -3.95 -11.91 -10.74
CA TRP A 215 -2.92 -11.00 -11.24
C TRP A 215 -1.50 -11.45 -10.88
N TYR A 216 -0.56 -10.91 -11.64
CA TYR A 216 0.88 -10.96 -11.41
C TYR A 216 1.37 -9.54 -11.12
N GLU A 217 1.74 -9.28 -9.86
CA GLU A 217 2.18 -7.99 -9.34
C GLU A 217 3.69 -7.88 -9.36
N GLU A 218 4.20 -6.70 -9.68
CA GLU A 218 5.63 -6.35 -9.70
C GLU A 218 6.58 -7.46 -10.16
N PRO A 219 6.38 -8.09 -11.34
CA PRO A 219 7.31 -9.13 -11.81
C PRO A 219 8.74 -8.59 -11.96
N MET A 220 8.90 -7.36 -12.39
CA MET A 220 10.17 -6.69 -12.65
C MET A 220 10.17 -5.29 -12.04
N ARG A 221 11.35 -4.63 -11.98
CA ARG A 221 11.42 -3.21 -11.62
C ARG A 221 10.57 -2.36 -12.57
N GLU A 222 9.77 -1.46 -12.00
CA GLU A 222 8.81 -0.63 -12.74
C GLU A 222 9.43 0.65 -13.36
N PHE A 223 10.72 0.62 -13.65
CA PHE A 223 11.42 1.74 -14.32
C PHE A 223 11.28 1.74 -15.82
N SER A 224 10.86 0.63 -16.43
CA SER A 224 10.76 0.48 -17.88
C SER A 224 9.38 0.03 -18.32
N VAL A 225 8.56 0.98 -18.74
CA VAL A 225 7.27 0.71 -19.39
C VAL A 225 7.45 -0.19 -20.63
N THR A 226 8.56 -0.01 -21.40
CA THR A 226 8.87 -0.85 -22.55
C THR A 226 9.07 -2.32 -22.17
N ALA A 227 9.78 -2.61 -21.06
CA ALA A 227 9.97 -3.98 -20.60
C ALA A 227 8.64 -4.61 -20.15
N TYR A 228 7.77 -3.86 -19.48
CA TYR A 228 6.44 -4.31 -19.11
C TYR A 228 5.52 -4.57 -20.31
N ARG A 229 5.62 -3.73 -21.36
CA ARG A 229 4.92 -3.99 -22.62
C ARG A 229 5.39 -5.29 -23.27
N TRP A 230 6.70 -5.56 -23.29
CA TRP A 230 7.23 -6.82 -23.81
C TRP A 230 6.78 -8.03 -22.99
N LEU A 231 6.63 -7.88 -21.68
CA LEU A 231 6.07 -8.93 -20.84
C LEU A 231 4.58 -9.15 -21.16
N ALA A 232 3.78 -8.09 -21.19
CA ALA A 232 2.35 -8.17 -21.48
C ALA A 232 2.03 -8.77 -22.86
N GLU A 233 2.92 -8.60 -23.85
CA GLU A 233 2.80 -9.24 -25.17
C GLU A 233 3.06 -10.76 -25.16
N ARG A 234 3.57 -11.31 -24.05
CA ARG A 234 4.04 -12.71 -23.93
C ARG A 234 3.30 -13.54 -22.91
N VAL A 235 2.61 -12.94 -21.95
CA VAL A 235 1.89 -13.63 -20.89
C VAL A 235 0.40 -13.33 -20.94
N GLU A 236 -0.42 -14.28 -20.57
CA GLU A 236 -1.88 -14.12 -20.50
C GLU A 236 -2.36 -13.76 -19.09
N VAL A 237 -1.53 -13.96 -18.05
CA VAL A 237 -1.87 -13.55 -16.70
C VAL A 237 -2.01 -12.03 -16.62
N PRO A 238 -3.10 -11.49 -16.03
CA PRO A 238 -3.27 -10.06 -15.87
C PRO A 238 -2.13 -9.43 -15.05
N LEU A 239 -1.56 -8.32 -15.53
CA LEU A 239 -0.50 -7.61 -14.82
C LEU A 239 -1.09 -6.51 -13.92
N LEU A 240 -0.64 -6.47 -12.66
CA LEU A 240 -0.86 -5.38 -11.75
C LEU A 240 0.44 -4.58 -11.63
N VAL A 241 0.38 -3.27 -11.91
CA VAL A 241 1.54 -2.40 -12.04
C VAL A 241 1.40 -1.12 -11.20
N GLY A 242 2.52 -0.49 -10.88
CA GLY A 242 2.55 0.87 -10.34
C GLY A 242 2.61 0.93 -8.82
N GLU A 243 3.11 -0.08 -8.12
CA GLU A 243 3.26 -0.02 -6.68
C GLU A 243 4.38 0.94 -6.25
N THR A 244 5.59 0.68 -6.74
CA THR A 244 6.80 1.39 -6.29
C THR A 244 7.37 2.34 -7.34
N SER A 245 6.68 2.53 -8.48
CA SER A 245 7.13 3.46 -9.52
C SER A 245 6.87 4.92 -9.12
N ASP A 246 7.86 5.77 -9.30
CA ASP A 246 7.71 7.21 -9.13
C ASP A 246 6.79 7.81 -10.19
N GLY A 247 6.23 9.01 -9.92
CA GLY A 247 5.42 9.73 -10.88
C GLY A 247 3.91 9.67 -10.63
N SER A 248 3.44 8.97 -9.60
CA SER A 248 2.01 8.89 -9.22
C SER A 248 1.11 8.55 -10.41
N HIS A 249 0.05 9.36 -10.66
CA HIS A 249 -0.88 9.16 -11.78
C HIS A 249 -0.25 9.42 -13.15
N LEU A 250 0.86 10.19 -13.23
CA LEU A 250 1.51 10.54 -14.51
C LEU A 250 2.14 9.31 -15.17
N ASN A 251 2.97 8.56 -14.44
CA ASN A 251 3.56 7.34 -14.99
C ASN A 251 2.56 6.17 -15.04
N THR A 252 1.54 6.15 -14.17
CA THR A 252 0.44 5.19 -14.30
C THR A 252 -0.27 5.35 -15.65
N ALA A 253 -0.43 6.59 -16.12
CA ALA A 253 -1.00 6.86 -17.45
C ALA A 253 -0.17 6.22 -18.57
N ASP A 254 1.16 6.24 -18.46
CA ASP A 254 2.05 5.63 -19.46
C ASP A 254 1.92 4.08 -19.46
N PHE A 255 1.83 3.44 -18.31
CA PHE A 255 1.55 2.00 -18.21
C PHE A 255 0.20 1.64 -18.84
N ILE A 256 -0.86 2.39 -18.55
CA ILE A 256 -2.18 2.18 -19.14
C ILE A 256 -2.15 2.38 -20.66
N ALA A 257 -1.60 3.50 -21.12
CA ALA A 257 -1.55 3.85 -22.56
C ALA A 257 -0.71 2.87 -23.38
N SER A 258 0.29 2.24 -22.77
CA SER A 258 1.11 1.20 -23.42
C SER A 258 0.42 -0.17 -23.50
N GLY A 259 -0.74 -0.35 -22.86
CA GLY A 259 -1.48 -1.60 -22.86
C GLY A 259 -0.92 -2.70 -21.95
N CYS A 260 0.03 -2.38 -21.06
CA CYS A 260 0.64 -3.38 -20.18
C CYS A 260 0.01 -3.45 -18.78
N ALA A 261 -0.95 -2.60 -18.46
CA ALA A 261 -1.67 -2.62 -17.20
C ALA A 261 -3.07 -3.22 -17.37
N THR A 262 -3.36 -4.30 -16.67
CA THR A 262 -4.75 -4.81 -16.49
C THR A 262 -5.32 -4.31 -15.17
N TYR A 263 -4.47 -4.22 -14.17
CA TYR A 263 -4.73 -3.62 -12.87
C TYR A 263 -3.65 -2.56 -12.61
N VAL A 264 -3.99 -1.53 -11.83
CA VAL A 264 -3.01 -0.57 -11.32
C VAL A 264 -3.00 -0.60 -9.80
N ARG A 265 -1.83 -0.46 -9.22
CA ARG A 265 -1.68 -0.27 -7.77
C ARG A 265 -1.89 1.19 -7.43
N THR A 266 -2.60 1.43 -6.34
CA THR A 266 -2.70 2.76 -5.73
C THR A 266 -2.45 2.69 -4.24
N SER A 267 -1.91 3.75 -3.66
CA SER A 267 -1.50 3.75 -2.26
C SER A 267 -1.35 5.18 -1.74
N ALA A 268 -1.84 5.43 -0.53
CA ALA A 268 -1.54 6.68 0.15
C ALA A 268 -0.05 6.81 0.50
N ASN A 269 0.61 5.70 0.81
CA ASN A 269 2.00 5.71 1.25
C ASN A 269 3.00 5.90 0.10
N HIS A 270 2.76 5.26 -1.06
CA HIS A 270 3.74 5.22 -2.15
C HIS A 270 3.38 6.11 -3.34
N ARG A 271 2.14 6.58 -3.43
CA ARG A 271 1.62 7.23 -4.65
C ARG A 271 1.16 8.68 -4.44
N GLY A 272 1.77 9.39 -3.48
CA GLY A 272 1.51 10.80 -3.23
C GLY A 272 0.24 11.08 -2.42
N GLY A 273 -0.02 10.28 -1.40
CA GLY A 273 -1.10 10.49 -0.46
C GLY A 273 -2.47 10.01 -0.96
N ILE A 274 -3.50 10.38 -0.25
CA ILE A 274 -4.89 10.14 -0.62
C ILE A 274 -5.23 10.84 -1.93
N THR A 275 -4.77 12.09 -2.11
CA THR A 275 -4.96 12.86 -3.35
C THR A 275 -4.35 12.15 -4.55
N GLY A 276 -3.11 11.68 -4.45
CA GLY A 276 -2.44 10.92 -5.52
C GLY A 276 -3.12 9.58 -5.79
N ALA A 277 -3.51 8.86 -4.75
CA ALA A 277 -4.21 7.58 -4.87
C ALA A 277 -5.56 7.72 -5.58
N MET A 278 -6.35 8.71 -5.24
CA MET A 278 -7.64 8.97 -5.89
C MET A 278 -7.49 9.35 -7.37
N ARG A 279 -6.43 10.11 -7.73
CA ARG A 279 -6.12 10.43 -9.14
C ARG A 279 -5.84 9.16 -9.96
N ILE A 280 -5.07 8.22 -9.40
CA ILE A 280 -4.79 6.92 -10.04
C ILE A 280 -6.09 6.12 -10.20
N ALA A 281 -6.92 6.06 -9.17
CA ALA A 281 -8.18 5.33 -9.22
C ALA A 281 -9.16 5.88 -10.27
N HIS A 282 -9.31 7.20 -10.35
CA HIS A 282 -10.16 7.85 -11.37
C HIS A 282 -9.59 7.69 -12.79
N LEU A 283 -8.26 7.76 -12.94
CA LEU A 283 -7.60 7.49 -14.22
C LEU A 283 -7.88 6.05 -14.68
N ALA A 284 -7.69 5.06 -13.81
CA ALA A 284 -7.97 3.66 -14.11
C ALA A 284 -9.44 3.42 -14.46
N ASP A 285 -10.37 4.04 -13.72
CA ASP A 285 -11.80 3.93 -13.99
C ASP A 285 -12.17 4.46 -15.39
N SER A 286 -11.53 5.53 -15.85
CA SER A 286 -11.72 6.08 -17.19
C SER A 286 -11.40 5.08 -18.30
N PHE A 287 -10.53 4.11 -18.05
CA PHE A 287 -10.17 3.00 -18.94
C PHE A 287 -10.86 1.69 -18.57
N ARG A 288 -11.79 1.70 -17.61
CA ARG A 288 -12.50 0.51 -17.09
C ARG A 288 -11.55 -0.51 -16.46
N LEU A 289 -10.42 -0.04 -15.96
CA LEU A 289 -9.45 -0.84 -15.22
C LEU A 289 -9.73 -0.78 -13.71
N ARG A 290 -9.19 -1.72 -12.99
CA ARG A 290 -9.24 -1.74 -11.52
C ARG A 290 -8.03 -1.03 -10.93
N ALA A 291 -8.25 -0.38 -9.78
CA ALA A 291 -7.22 0.24 -8.96
C ALA A 291 -7.20 -0.44 -7.59
N GLU A 292 -6.26 -1.34 -7.39
CA GLU A 292 -6.16 -2.10 -6.15
C GLU A 292 -5.32 -1.33 -5.12
N VAL A 293 -5.87 -1.21 -3.91
CA VAL A 293 -5.24 -0.43 -2.84
C VAL A 293 -4.16 -1.25 -2.15
N HIS A 294 -2.95 -0.68 -2.01
CA HIS A 294 -1.81 -1.33 -1.37
C HIS A 294 -1.77 -1.11 0.14
N GLY A 295 -1.47 -2.18 0.85
CA GLY A 295 -1.02 -2.22 2.25
C GLY A 295 -2.13 -2.17 3.29
N PRO A 296 -1.83 -2.73 4.48
CA PRO A 296 -2.74 -2.73 5.62
C PRO A 296 -2.55 -1.45 6.44
N THR A 297 -2.87 -0.29 5.88
CA THR A 297 -2.70 0.99 6.56
C THR A 297 -4.04 1.66 6.82
N GLU A 298 -4.09 2.57 7.79
CA GLU A 298 -5.29 3.32 8.11
C GLU A 298 -5.82 4.10 6.89
N PRO A 299 -4.98 4.85 6.15
CA PRO A 299 -5.45 5.51 4.92
C PRO A 299 -5.98 4.54 3.86
N ALA A 300 -5.43 3.31 3.78
CA ALA A 300 -5.88 2.31 2.81
C ALA A 300 -7.33 1.88 3.06
N VAL A 301 -7.75 1.77 4.33
CA VAL A 301 -9.16 1.47 4.66
C VAL A 301 -10.08 2.55 4.09
N HIS A 302 -9.75 3.84 4.28
CA HIS A 302 -10.55 4.95 3.74
C HIS A 302 -10.60 4.92 2.21
N LEU A 303 -9.46 4.64 1.55
CA LEU A 303 -9.40 4.50 0.09
C LEU A 303 -10.27 3.33 -0.40
N CYS A 304 -10.19 2.16 0.25
CA CYS A 304 -11.01 1.00 -0.07
C CYS A 304 -12.51 1.29 0.03
N MET A 305 -12.94 2.12 0.98
CA MET A 305 -14.33 2.52 1.13
C MET A 305 -14.79 3.52 0.07
N ALA A 306 -13.87 4.29 -0.51
CA ALA A 306 -14.18 5.37 -1.45
C ALA A 306 -13.98 4.98 -2.92
N ILE A 307 -13.04 4.11 -3.26
CA ILE A 307 -12.67 3.74 -4.63
C ILE A 307 -13.62 2.66 -5.19
N PRO A 308 -14.47 2.96 -6.19
CA PRO A 308 -15.44 2.00 -6.72
C PRO A 308 -14.80 0.80 -7.42
N ASN A 309 -13.68 1.02 -8.09
CA ASN A 309 -12.98 0.04 -8.92
C ASN A 309 -11.87 -0.72 -8.19
N SER A 310 -11.83 -0.73 -6.84
CA SER A 310 -11.04 -1.67 -6.04
C SER A 310 -11.84 -2.92 -5.65
N THR A 311 -11.15 -4.04 -5.45
CA THR A 311 -11.81 -5.34 -5.19
C THR A 311 -11.62 -5.79 -3.76
N TYR A 312 -10.44 -5.60 -3.19
CA TYR A 312 -10.05 -6.13 -1.89
C TYR A 312 -9.32 -5.10 -1.05
N TYR A 313 -9.33 -5.33 0.25
CA TYR A 313 -8.37 -4.79 1.20
C TYR A 313 -7.20 -5.77 1.35
N GLU A 314 -5.97 -5.28 1.38
CA GLU A 314 -4.77 -6.09 1.60
C GLU A 314 -4.50 -6.31 3.07
N SER A 315 -4.52 -7.56 3.55
CA SER A 315 -4.19 -7.93 4.92
C SER A 315 -2.93 -8.79 4.97
N LEU A 316 -1.90 -8.34 5.71
CA LEU A 316 -0.63 -9.05 5.78
C LEU A 316 -0.68 -10.27 6.70
N VAL A 317 -0.17 -11.39 6.19
CA VAL A 317 0.04 -12.65 6.94
C VAL A 317 1.55 -12.87 7.10
N LYS A 318 2.06 -12.56 8.31
CA LYS A 318 3.49 -12.48 8.61
C LYS A 318 4.05 -13.71 9.34
N SER A 319 3.20 -14.64 9.73
CA SER A 319 3.62 -15.76 10.58
C SER A 319 2.79 -17.03 10.32
N ASN A 320 3.38 -18.16 10.70
CA ASN A 320 2.69 -19.42 10.90
C ASN A 320 2.91 -19.85 12.37
N PRO A 321 1.87 -20.00 13.22
CA PRO A 321 0.45 -19.89 12.87
C PRO A 321 0.00 -18.48 12.48
N VAL A 322 -1.07 -18.41 11.69
CA VAL A 322 -1.63 -17.15 11.18
C VAL A 322 -2.31 -16.37 12.28
N ALA A 323 -1.89 -15.13 12.47
CA ALA A 323 -2.59 -14.17 13.31
C ALA A 323 -3.50 -13.30 12.41
N ARG A 324 -4.82 -13.29 12.71
CA ARG A 324 -5.76 -12.41 11.99
C ARG A 324 -5.44 -10.95 12.31
N GLU A 325 -5.37 -10.13 11.27
CA GLU A 325 -5.30 -8.67 11.44
C GLU A 325 -6.57 -8.15 12.16
N PRO A 326 -6.45 -7.29 13.18
CA PRO A 326 -7.61 -6.84 13.96
C PRO A 326 -8.73 -6.17 13.14
N ARG A 327 -8.40 -5.53 12.02
CA ARG A 327 -9.38 -4.88 11.14
C ARG A 327 -10.23 -5.87 10.33
N VAL A 328 -9.74 -7.09 10.12
CA VAL A 328 -10.47 -8.12 9.37
C VAL A 328 -11.43 -8.84 10.29
N GLY A 329 -12.71 -8.69 10.04
CA GLY A 329 -13.76 -9.38 10.80
C GLY A 329 -13.77 -10.89 10.62
N PRO A 330 -14.56 -11.60 11.45
CA PRO A 330 -14.69 -13.07 11.31
C PRO A 330 -15.37 -13.50 9.99
N ASP A 331 -16.01 -12.58 9.30
CA ASP A 331 -16.61 -12.73 7.97
C ASP A 331 -15.64 -12.46 6.80
N GLY A 332 -14.36 -12.19 7.09
CA GLY A 332 -13.34 -11.83 6.10
C GLY A 332 -13.47 -10.42 5.54
N LEU A 333 -14.33 -9.57 6.13
CA LEU A 333 -14.56 -8.21 5.68
C LEU A 333 -13.81 -7.18 6.54
N VAL A 334 -13.44 -6.07 5.92
CA VAL A 334 -13.01 -4.83 6.58
C VAL A 334 -14.14 -3.82 6.46
N HIS A 335 -14.53 -3.23 7.59
CA HIS A 335 -15.63 -2.28 7.67
C HIS A 335 -15.15 -0.83 7.66
N ALA A 336 -16.04 0.06 7.21
CA ALA A 336 -15.79 1.49 7.17
C ALA A 336 -15.51 2.06 8.56
N PRO A 337 -14.44 2.85 8.76
CA PRO A 337 -14.18 3.52 10.03
C PRO A 337 -15.24 4.59 10.31
N THR A 338 -15.54 4.80 11.58
CA THR A 338 -16.56 5.75 12.06
C THR A 338 -15.98 7.01 12.67
N ASP A 339 -14.74 6.93 13.15
CA ASP A 339 -14.11 8.04 13.87
C ASP A 339 -13.68 9.16 12.91
N PRO A 340 -13.74 10.43 13.34
CA PRO A 340 -13.31 11.56 12.54
C PRO A 340 -11.83 11.50 12.15
N GLY A 341 -11.53 11.89 10.91
CA GLY A 341 -10.16 11.89 10.37
C GLY A 341 -9.70 10.49 9.95
N ILE A 342 -8.43 10.21 10.26
CA ILE A 342 -7.74 8.93 10.04
C ILE A 342 -7.11 8.51 11.36
N ALA A 343 -7.39 7.30 11.82
CA ALA A 343 -6.76 6.78 13.03
C ALA A 343 -5.24 6.65 12.86
N LEU A 344 -4.50 6.74 13.95
CA LEU A 344 -3.11 6.29 13.98
C LEU A 344 -3.07 4.79 14.30
N PRO A 345 -2.07 4.03 13.83
CA PRO A 345 -1.95 2.62 14.17
C PRO A 345 -1.67 2.40 15.66
N ASP A 346 -2.13 1.26 16.20
CA ASP A 346 -2.01 0.92 17.63
C ASP A 346 -0.58 1.03 18.15
N VAL A 347 0.40 0.69 17.33
CA VAL A 347 1.83 0.79 17.68
C VAL A 347 2.25 2.22 18.06
N VAL A 348 1.61 3.25 17.51
CA VAL A 348 1.87 4.65 17.88
C VAL A 348 1.28 4.94 19.27
N HIS A 349 0.07 4.47 19.53
CA HIS A 349 -0.59 4.65 20.83
C HIS A 349 0.18 3.92 21.95
N GLU A 350 0.65 2.71 21.68
CA GLU A 350 1.49 1.94 22.59
C GLU A 350 2.81 2.65 22.91
N ALA A 351 3.50 3.16 21.88
CA ALA A 351 4.76 3.88 22.06
C ALA A 351 4.57 5.18 22.86
N ARG A 352 3.52 5.96 22.58
CA ARG A 352 3.17 7.16 23.34
C ARG A 352 2.86 6.84 24.81
N SER A 353 2.13 5.77 25.05
CA SER A 353 1.79 5.32 26.42
C SER A 353 3.05 4.90 27.21
N ALA A 354 3.99 4.19 26.56
CA ALA A 354 5.25 3.77 27.18
C ALA A 354 6.19 4.95 27.50
N SER A 355 6.11 6.05 26.75
CA SER A 355 6.92 7.25 26.97
C SER A 355 6.44 8.09 28.18
N HIS A 356 5.24 7.85 28.67
CA HIS A 356 4.62 8.57 29.79
C HIS A 356 4.62 7.74 31.09
N ALA A 357 5.09 6.50 31.06
CA ALA A 357 5.24 5.60 32.19
C ALA A 357 6.68 5.56 32.73
#